data_ff91c744ef17c7214e8e84ed346b76f7
#
_entry.id   ff91c744ef17c7214e8e84ed346b76f7
#
_cell.length_a   1.000
_cell.length_b   1.000
_cell.length_c   1.000
_cell.angle_alpha   90.00
_cell.angle_beta   90.00
_cell.angle_gamma   90.00
#
_symmetry.space_group_name_H-M   'P 1'
#
loop_
_entity.id
_entity.type
_entity.pdbx_description
1 polymer ?
#
loop_
_entity_poly.entity_id
_entity_poly.type
_entity_poly.pdbx_seq_one_letter_code
_entity_poly.pdbx_strand_id
1 'polypeptide(L)'
;EYLMTMYASNAGKSGGEFFTPADVSELLTRLGTVGKKEINKVYDPACGSGSLLLKAEKVLGRDAVRNGFFGQEINITTYNLCRINMFLHDIEFDKFDIACEDTLTNPQHWDDEPFELIVSNPPYSIKWAGDENPLLINDPRFAPAGVLAPKSKADLAFIMHSLAWLASNGTAAIVCFPGIMYRGGAEQKIRKYLVDNNFIDCIIQLPSNLFFGTSIATCIMVLKKGKTDNK
;
A
#
# COMPACT_ATOMS: atom_id res chain seq x y z
N GLU A 1 13.34 -5.01 -14.12
CA GLU A 1 14.06 -5.01 -12.82
C GLU A 1 15.48 -4.43 -12.93
N TYR A 2 16.32 -4.87 -13.85
CA TYR A 2 17.73 -4.37 -13.99
C TYR A 2 17.79 -2.86 -14.24
N LEU A 3 17.00 -2.33 -15.18
CA LEU A 3 16.94 -0.89 -15.48
C LEU A 3 16.41 -0.08 -14.28
N MET A 4 15.46 -0.63 -13.53
CA MET A 4 14.92 0.00 -12.33
C MET A 4 15.93 0.04 -11.19
N THR A 5 16.70 -1.03 -11.01
CA THR A 5 17.81 -1.08 -10.04
C THR A 5 18.88 -0.04 -10.40
N MET A 6 19.23 0.09 -11.67
CA MET A 6 20.17 1.11 -12.15
C MET A 6 19.63 2.54 -11.95
N TYR A 7 18.35 2.78 -12.20
CA TYR A 7 17.72 4.08 -11.98
C TYR A 7 17.73 4.43 -10.48
N ALA A 8 17.30 3.51 -9.61
CA ALA A 8 17.30 3.68 -8.16
C ALA A 8 18.71 3.94 -7.60
N SER A 9 19.73 3.24 -8.11
CA SER A 9 21.13 3.42 -7.68
C SER A 9 21.72 4.77 -8.11
N ASN A 10 21.26 5.33 -9.22
CA ASN A 10 21.74 6.61 -9.76
C ASN A 10 20.93 7.82 -9.26
N ALA A 11 19.71 7.65 -8.79
CA ALA A 11 18.82 8.71 -8.32
C ALA A 11 19.09 9.19 -6.88
N GLY A 12 20.12 8.65 -6.20
CA GLY A 12 20.52 9.03 -4.85
C GLY A 12 19.49 8.64 -3.78
N LYS A 13 19.34 9.46 -2.70
CA LYS A 13 18.41 9.18 -1.59
C LYS A 13 16.95 9.07 -2.02
N SER A 14 16.56 9.74 -3.10
CA SER A 14 15.21 9.65 -3.66
C SER A 14 14.95 8.34 -4.40
N GLY A 15 15.99 7.67 -4.91
CA GLY A 15 15.84 6.41 -5.64
C GLY A 15 15.48 5.21 -4.76
N GLY A 16 15.86 5.24 -3.49
CA GLY A 16 15.54 4.18 -2.52
C GLY A 16 14.08 4.15 -2.10
N GLU A 17 13.36 5.27 -2.22
CA GLU A 17 11.92 5.36 -1.90
C GLU A 17 11.04 4.63 -2.92
N PHE A 18 11.59 4.29 -4.10
CA PHE A 18 10.83 3.73 -5.23
C PHE A 18 11.03 2.23 -5.43
N PHE A 19 11.91 1.60 -4.65
CA PHE A 19 12.27 0.20 -4.89
C PHE A 19 11.96 -0.70 -3.69
N THR A 20 10.99 -1.60 -3.87
CA THR A 20 10.72 -2.69 -2.93
C THR A 20 11.48 -3.94 -3.37
N PRO A 21 12.29 -4.58 -2.50
CA PRO A 21 12.99 -5.82 -2.85
C PRO A 21 12.03 -6.90 -3.37
N ALA A 22 12.45 -7.64 -4.38
CA ALA A 22 11.63 -8.64 -5.07
C ALA A 22 11.05 -9.69 -4.11
N ASP A 23 11.83 -10.12 -3.12
CA ASP A 23 11.40 -11.09 -2.11
C ASP A 23 10.31 -10.53 -1.19
N VAL A 24 10.41 -9.23 -0.82
CA VAL A 24 9.38 -8.55 -0.04
C VAL A 24 8.09 -8.40 -0.85
N SER A 25 8.21 -8.01 -2.12
CA SER A 25 7.06 -7.89 -3.03
C SER A 25 6.33 -9.22 -3.19
N GLU A 26 7.07 -10.32 -3.31
CA GLU A 26 6.51 -11.66 -3.36
C GLU A 26 5.84 -12.05 -2.04
N LEU A 27 6.49 -11.76 -0.90
CA LEU A 27 5.94 -12.03 0.42
C LEU A 27 4.61 -11.29 0.65
N LEU A 28 4.53 -9.98 0.29
CA LEU A 28 3.29 -9.20 0.39
C LEU A 28 2.15 -9.85 -0.40
N THR A 29 2.42 -10.25 -1.63
CA THR A 29 1.42 -10.90 -2.48
C THR A 29 0.97 -12.24 -1.89
N ARG A 30 1.91 -13.08 -1.46
CA ARG A 30 1.59 -14.39 -0.87
C ARG A 30 0.79 -14.26 0.42
N LEU A 31 1.14 -13.30 1.30
CA LEU A 31 0.38 -13.01 2.52
C LEU A 31 -1.05 -12.54 2.19
N GLY A 32 -1.18 -11.68 1.19
CA GLY A 32 -2.47 -11.13 0.76
C GLY A 32 -3.40 -12.14 0.09
N THR A 33 -2.85 -13.26 -0.39
CA THR A 33 -3.59 -14.26 -1.19
C THR A 33 -3.67 -15.64 -0.56
N VAL A 34 -3.31 -15.77 0.73
CA VAL A 34 -3.43 -17.04 1.45
C VAL A 34 -4.85 -17.61 1.35
N GLY A 35 -4.95 -18.84 0.85
CA GLY A 35 -6.22 -19.55 0.66
C GLY A 35 -7.07 -19.09 -0.53
N LYS A 36 -6.57 -18.16 -1.34
CA LYS A 36 -7.26 -17.68 -2.55
C LYS A 36 -6.60 -18.22 -3.81
N LYS A 37 -7.40 -18.64 -4.78
CA LYS A 37 -6.94 -19.04 -6.13
C LYS A 37 -7.11 -17.92 -7.14
N GLU A 38 -8.08 -17.06 -6.91
CA GLU A 38 -8.44 -15.91 -7.73
C GLU A 38 -8.77 -14.72 -6.84
N ILE A 39 -8.60 -13.53 -7.36
CA ILE A 39 -8.98 -12.26 -6.71
C ILE A 39 -9.66 -11.34 -7.73
N ASN A 40 -10.47 -10.41 -7.24
CA ASN A 40 -11.14 -9.47 -8.12
C ASN A 40 -10.16 -8.47 -8.73
N LYS A 41 -9.52 -7.68 -7.88
CA LYS A 41 -8.64 -6.56 -8.25
C LYS A 41 -7.46 -6.48 -7.29
N VAL A 42 -6.32 -6.02 -7.79
CA VAL A 42 -5.14 -5.63 -6.98
C VAL A 42 -5.05 -4.12 -6.93
N TYR A 43 -4.74 -3.56 -5.77
CA TYR A 43 -4.54 -2.12 -5.58
C TYR A 43 -3.27 -1.80 -4.81
N ASP A 44 -2.57 -0.75 -5.25
CA ASP A 44 -1.46 -0.12 -4.52
C ASP A 44 -1.66 1.40 -4.43
N PRO A 45 -1.94 1.95 -3.22
CA PRO A 45 -2.17 3.39 -3.01
C PRO A 45 -0.93 4.28 -3.20
N ALA A 46 0.26 3.69 -3.34
CA ALA A 46 1.52 4.40 -3.58
C ALA A 46 2.40 3.55 -4.50
N CYS A 47 1.89 3.31 -5.72
CA CYS A 47 2.35 2.23 -6.57
C CYS A 47 3.78 2.43 -7.12
N GLY A 48 4.33 3.62 -7.04
CA GLY A 48 5.65 3.90 -7.56
C GLY A 48 5.76 3.49 -9.03
N SER A 49 6.75 2.68 -9.35
CA SER A 49 6.95 2.12 -10.69
C SER A 49 6.09 0.91 -11.03
N GLY A 50 5.16 0.50 -10.14
CA GLY A 50 4.26 -0.63 -10.35
C GLY A 50 4.86 -2.01 -10.02
N SER A 51 6.01 -2.06 -9.37
CA SER A 51 6.71 -3.34 -9.11
C SER A 51 5.90 -4.31 -8.26
N LEU A 52 5.11 -3.82 -7.28
CA LEU A 52 4.23 -4.67 -6.46
C LEU A 52 3.06 -5.22 -7.26
N LEU A 53 2.46 -4.41 -8.13
CA LEU A 53 1.36 -4.84 -9.01
C LEU A 53 1.83 -5.92 -9.99
N LEU A 54 2.98 -5.70 -10.62
CA LEU A 54 3.60 -6.68 -11.54
C LEU A 54 4.03 -7.98 -10.82
N LYS A 55 4.51 -7.86 -9.57
CA LYS A 55 4.82 -9.05 -8.76
C LYS A 55 3.54 -9.83 -8.43
N ALA A 56 2.43 -9.15 -8.14
CA ALA A 56 1.16 -9.80 -7.89
C ALA A 56 0.68 -10.59 -9.13
N GLU A 57 0.77 -10.01 -10.32
CA GLU A 57 0.50 -10.72 -11.58
C GLU A 57 1.37 -11.96 -11.74
N LYS A 58 2.68 -11.83 -11.55
CA LYS A 58 3.64 -12.92 -11.69
C LYS A 58 3.40 -14.07 -10.70
N VAL A 59 3.01 -13.76 -9.46
CA VAL A 59 2.81 -14.76 -8.39
C VAL A 59 1.47 -15.48 -8.53
N LEU A 60 0.42 -14.74 -8.89
CA LEU A 60 -0.93 -15.29 -9.01
C LEU A 60 -1.20 -15.96 -10.36
N GLY A 61 -0.56 -15.45 -11.40
CA GLY A 61 -0.91 -15.73 -12.79
C GLY A 61 -1.89 -14.70 -13.34
N ARG A 62 -1.78 -14.44 -14.64
CA ARG A 62 -2.55 -13.39 -15.34
C ARG A 62 -4.07 -13.56 -15.19
N ASP A 63 -4.56 -14.77 -15.33
CA ASP A 63 -5.98 -15.09 -15.29
C ASP A 63 -6.58 -15.07 -13.88
N ALA A 64 -5.74 -15.09 -12.85
CA ALA A 64 -6.20 -15.12 -11.47
C ALA A 64 -6.63 -13.72 -10.95
N VAL A 65 -6.27 -12.64 -11.64
CA VAL A 65 -6.74 -11.27 -11.35
C VAL A 65 -7.83 -10.91 -12.36
N ARG A 66 -9.09 -11.04 -11.94
CA ARG A 66 -10.23 -10.97 -12.87
C ARG A 66 -10.46 -9.60 -13.49
N ASN A 67 -10.38 -8.55 -12.67
CA ASN A 67 -10.77 -7.19 -13.04
C ASN A 67 -9.60 -6.20 -13.05
N GLY A 68 -8.35 -6.69 -12.97
CA GLY A 68 -7.17 -5.89 -13.24
C GLY A 68 -6.46 -5.29 -12.02
N PHE A 69 -5.55 -4.37 -12.35
CA PHE A 69 -4.57 -3.78 -11.44
C PHE A 69 -4.81 -2.27 -11.34
N PHE A 70 -4.87 -1.77 -10.11
CA PHE A 70 -5.15 -0.37 -9.82
C PHE A 70 -4.02 0.22 -8.99
N GLY A 71 -3.68 1.46 -9.26
CA GLY A 71 -2.63 2.14 -8.51
C GLY A 71 -2.78 3.64 -8.54
N GLN A 72 -2.13 4.29 -7.60
CA GLN A 72 -2.05 5.74 -7.58
C GLN A 72 -0.65 6.19 -7.19
N GLU A 73 -0.15 7.22 -7.88
CA GLU A 73 1.20 7.76 -7.71
C GLU A 73 1.16 9.27 -7.87
N ILE A 74 1.75 9.98 -6.93
CA ILE A 74 1.74 11.45 -6.92
C ILE A 74 2.77 12.05 -7.90
N ASN A 75 3.87 11.35 -8.16
CA ASN A 75 4.93 11.83 -9.02
C ASN A 75 4.68 11.46 -10.49
N ILE A 76 4.52 12.44 -11.35
CA ILE A 76 4.21 12.26 -12.77
C ILE A 76 5.26 11.41 -13.52
N THR A 77 6.53 11.54 -13.18
CA THR A 77 7.60 10.75 -13.83
C THR A 77 7.49 9.28 -13.44
N THR A 78 7.29 9.01 -12.17
CA THR A 78 7.14 7.65 -11.63
C THR A 78 5.82 7.03 -12.09
N TYR A 79 4.74 7.81 -12.16
CA TYR A 79 3.47 7.41 -12.77
C TYR A 79 3.63 6.95 -14.22
N ASN A 80 4.31 7.74 -15.06
CA ASN A 80 4.58 7.36 -16.45
C ASN A 80 5.44 6.09 -16.54
N LEU A 81 6.43 5.96 -15.64
CA LEU A 81 7.26 4.77 -15.56
C LEU A 81 6.44 3.52 -15.18
N CYS A 82 5.50 3.65 -14.25
CA CYS A 82 4.58 2.56 -13.89
C CYS A 82 3.79 2.08 -15.12
N ARG A 83 3.18 3.00 -15.86
CA ARG A 83 2.41 2.66 -17.06
C ARG A 83 3.27 1.99 -18.15
N ILE A 84 4.48 2.50 -18.37
CA ILE A 84 5.44 1.87 -19.30
C ILE A 84 5.77 0.45 -18.84
N ASN A 85 6.01 0.25 -17.53
CA ASN A 85 6.28 -1.07 -16.96
C ASN A 85 5.11 -2.04 -17.17
N MET A 86 3.85 -1.61 -17.00
CA MET A 86 2.68 -2.45 -17.27
C MET A 86 2.71 -2.95 -18.71
N PHE A 87 2.94 -2.07 -19.69
CA PHE A 87 3.05 -2.45 -21.10
C PHE A 87 4.23 -3.38 -21.39
N LEU A 88 5.41 -3.11 -20.80
CA LEU A 88 6.59 -3.96 -21.01
C LEU A 88 6.46 -5.37 -20.42
N HIS A 89 5.50 -5.56 -19.52
CA HIS A 89 5.15 -6.85 -18.96
C HIS A 89 3.87 -7.44 -19.56
N ASP A 90 3.46 -6.95 -20.73
CA ASP A 90 2.31 -7.43 -21.49
C ASP A 90 0.97 -7.37 -20.72
N ILE A 91 0.82 -6.41 -19.79
CA ILE A 91 -0.48 -6.13 -19.18
C ILE A 91 -1.28 -5.27 -20.17
N GLU A 92 -2.42 -5.77 -20.60
CA GLU A 92 -3.30 -5.09 -21.54
C GLU A 92 -3.84 -3.78 -20.96
N PHE A 93 -4.07 -2.79 -21.82
CA PHE A 93 -4.47 -1.44 -21.39
C PHE A 93 -5.76 -1.41 -20.58
N ASP A 94 -6.69 -2.29 -20.87
CA ASP A 94 -7.98 -2.44 -20.15
C ASP A 94 -7.87 -3.26 -18.85
N LYS A 95 -6.67 -3.76 -18.52
CA LYS A 95 -6.38 -4.55 -17.33
C LYS A 95 -5.65 -3.77 -16.24
N PHE A 96 -5.34 -2.50 -16.47
CA PHE A 96 -4.79 -1.67 -15.39
C PHE A 96 -5.31 -0.23 -15.47
N ASP A 97 -5.48 0.37 -14.31
CA ASP A 97 -5.77 1.79 -14.16
C ASP A 97 -4.83 2.40 -13.11
N ILE A 98 -3.94 3.26 -13.58
CA ILE A 98 -2.99 3.99 -12.73
C ILE A 98 -3.34 5.47 -12.81
N ALA A 99 -3.62 6.08 -11.66
CA ALA A 99 -3.93 7.50 -11.53
C ALA A 99 -2.72 8.30 -11.05
N CYS A 100 -2.61 9.56 -11.52
CA CYS A 100 -1.55 10.48 -11.11
C CYS A 100 -2.12 11.58 -10.22
N GLU A 101 -2.22 11.29 -8.91
CA GLU A 101 -2.76 12.23 -7.91
C GLU A 101 -2.32 11.82 -6.49
N ASP A 102 -2.50 12.74 -5.52
CA ASP A 102 -2.28 12.43 -4.11
C ASP A 102 -3.41 11.52 -3.57
N THR A 103 -3.09 10.30 -3.24
CA THR A 103 -4.01 9.28 -2.72
C THR A 103 -4.74 9.73 -1.45
N LEU A 104 -4.08 10.47 -0.58
CA LEU A 104 -4.65 10.83 0.72
C LEU A 104 -5.63 11.99 0.62
N THR A 105 -5.43 12.92 -0.31
CA THR A 105 -6.25 14.13 -0.46
C THR A 105 -7.16 14.10 -1.69
N ASN A 106 -6.78 13.38 -2.74
CA ASN A 106 -7.53 13.27 -3.99
C ASN A 106 -7.49 11.86 -4.57
N PRO A 107 -8.07 10.86 -3.87
CA PRO A 107 -8.11 9.48 -4.35
C PRO A 107 -8.99 9.36 -5.59
N GLN A 108 -8.54 8.58 -6.58
CA GLN A 108 -9.18 8.53 -7.90
C GLN A 108 -10.03 7.26 -8.11
N HIS A 109 -9.81 6.19 -7.34
CA HIS A 109 -10.49 4.89 -7.53
C HIS A 109 -11.69 4.68 -6.61
N TRP A 110 -12.51 5.73 -6.40
CA TRP A 110 -13.74 5.64 -5.58
C TRP A 110 -14.77 4.66 -6.14
N ASP A 111 -14.87 4.58 -7.47
CA ASP A 111 -15.83 3.71 -8.16
C ASP A 111 -15.26 2.30 -8.39
N ASP A 112 -13.95 2.11 -8.14
CA ASP A 112 -13.27 0.83 -8.36
C ASP A 112 -13.19 -0.01 -7.10
N GLU A 113 -13.29 0.59 -5.92
CA GLU A 113 -13.30 -0.13 -4.65
C GLU A 113 -14.56 -1.04 -4.55
N PRO A 114 -14.57 -2.11 -3.76
CA PRO A 114 -13.49 -2.60 -2.89
C PRO A 114 -12.50 -3.52 -3.62
N PHE A 115 -11.30 -3.62 -3.03
CA PHE A 115 -10.22 -4.47 -3.53
C PHE A 115 -10.01 -5.70 -2.65
N GLU A 116 -9.86 -6.89 -3.25
CA GLU A 116 -9.59 -8.12 -2.51
C GLU A 116 -8.12 -8.29 -2.14
N LEU A 117 -7.21 -7.63 -2.87
CA LEU A 117 -5.80 -7.56 -2.55
C LEU A 117 -5.32 -6.12 -2.60
N ILE A 118 -4.78 -5.65 -1.47
CA ILE A 118 -4.02 -4.40 -1.41
C ILE A 118 -2.61 -4.74 -0.99
N VAL A 119 -1.63 -4.35 -1.80
CA VAL A 119 -0.20 -4.47 -1.52
C VAL A 119 0.43 -3.10 -1.63
N SER A 120 1.22 -2.69 -0.64
CA SER A 120 1.84 -1.38 -0.69
C SER A 120 3.13 -1.29 0.13
N ASN A 121 4.04 -0.47 -0.36
CA ASN A 121 5.17 0.05 0.39
C ASN A 121 5.12 1.59 0.33
N PRO A 122 4.21 2.22 1.09
CA PRO A 122 4.04 3.67 1.06
C PRO A 122 5.26 4.39 1.64
N PRO A 123 5.49 5.66 1.27
CA PRO A 123 6.62 6.42 1.77
C PRO A 123 6.52 6.61 3.30
N TYR A 124 7.67 6.41 4.00
CA TYR A 124 7.70 6.46 5.47
C TYR A 124 7.80 7.89 6.00
N SER A 125 6.97 8.20 7.00
CA SER A 125 7.04 9.44 7.80
C SER A 125 7.08 10.72 6.97
N ILE A 126 6.36 10.75 5.86
CA ILE A 126 6.20 11.98 5.04
C ILE A 126 5.12 12.90 5.61
N LYS A 127 5.24 14.18 5.26
CA LYS A 127 4.18 15.17 5.54
C LYS A 127 3.00 14.96 4.60
N TRP A 128 1.81 15.24 5.08
CA TRP A 128 0.56 15.26 4.31
C TRP A 128 -0.36 16.36 4.82
N ALA A 129 -1.53 16.57 4.18
CA ALA A 129 -2.46 17.63 4.59
C ALA A 129 -2.95 17.46 6.05
N GLY A 130 -3.31 16.23 6.45
CA GLY A 130 -3.72 15.93 7.81
C GLY A 130 -4.80 16.88 8.33
N ASP A 131 -4.58 17.44 9.53
CA ASP A 131 -5.48 18.36 10.21
C ASP A 131 -5.50 19.79 9.63
N GLU A 132 -4.64 20.10 8.66
CA GLU A 132 -4.69 21.37 7.91
C GLU A 132 -5.87 21.40 6.93
N ASN A 133 -6.39 20.25 6.52
CA ASN A 133 -7.60 20.15 5.73
C ASN A 133 -8.77 19.65 6.60
N PRO A 134 -9.68 20.56 7.04
CA PRO A 134 -10.77 20.21 7.95
C PRO A 134 -11.78 19.22 7.35
N LEU A 135 -11.82 19.07 6.02
CA LEU A 135 -12.71 18.11 5.37
C LEU A 135 -12.27 16.66 5.60
N LEU A 136 -10.99 16.42 5.79
CA LEU A 136 -10.45 15.06 5.97
C LEU A 136 -10.93 14.38 7.25
N ILE A 137 -11.31 15.12 8.29
CA ILE A 137 -11.84 14.51 9.52
C ILE A 137 -13.20 13.82 9.31
N ASN A 138 -13.94 14.25 8.30
CA ASN A 138 -15.23 13.68 7.91
C ASN A 138 -15.12 12.73 6.71
N ASP A 139 -13.93 12.58 6.15
CA ASP A 139 -13.68 11.63 5.06
C ASP A 139 -13.95 10.19 5.56
N PRO A 140 -14.78 9.39 4.87
CA PRO A 140 -15.18 8.05 5.31
C PRO A 140 -13.98 7.10 5.48
N ARG A 141 -12.83 7.39 4.88
CA ARG A 141 -11.61 6.61 5.07
C ARG A 141 -10.97 6.83 6.44
N PHE A 142 -11.06 8.04 7.00
CA PHE A 142 -10.38 8.45 8.24
C PHE A 142 -11.32 8.64 9.42
N ALA A 143 -12.55 9.10 9.17
CA ALA A 143 -13.56 9.38 10.20
C ALA A 143 -13.77 8.25 11.23
N PRO A 144 -13.75 6.95 10.86
CA PRO A 144 -14.00 5.87 11.82
C PRO A 144 -13.03 5.81 13.00
N ALA A 145 -11.78 6.27 12.84
CA ALA A 145 -10.80 6.32 13.93
C ALA A 145 -11.03 7.53 14.87
N GLY A 146 -11.89 8.48 14.49
CA GLY A 146 -12.17 9.70 15.25
C GLY A 146 -11.00 10.69 15.35
N VAL A 147 -9.93 10.45 14.62
CA VAL A 147 -8.72 11.29 14.61
C VAL A 147 -7.95 11.08 13.31
N LEU A 148 -7.33 12.14 12.80
CA LEU A 148 -6.42 12.05 11.67
C LEU A 148 -5.02 11.64 12.11
N ALA A 149 -4.28 10.96 11.24
CA ALA A 149 -2.85 10.75 11.42
C ALA A 149 -2.13 12.11 11.49
N PRO A 150 -1.03 12.23 12.25
CA PRO A 150 -0.31 13.49 12.37
C PRO A 150 0.11 14.03 11.01
N LYS A 151 -0.03 15.33 10.76
CA LYS A 151 0.38 15.98 9.49
C LYS A 151 1.85 15.77 9.12
N SER A 152 2.69 15.48 10.11
CA SER A 152 4.11 15.18 9.91
C SER A 152 4.41 13.74 9.52
N LYS A 153 3.40 12.84 9.54
CA LYS A 153 3.56 11.38 9.38
C LYS A 153 2.31 10.76 8.78
N ALA A 154 2.33 10.56 7.48
CA ALA A 154 1.22 9.98 6.72
C ALA A 154 1.04 8.46 6.88
N ASP A 155 1.96 7.79 7.58
CA ASP A 155 2.03 6.31 7.65
C ASP A 155 0.66 5.68 7.95
N LEU A 156 0.00 6.09 9.04
CA LEU A 156 -1.30 5.54 9.42
C LEU A 156 -2.47 6.06 8.56
N ALA A 157 -2.29 7.16 7.81
CA ALA A 157 -3.29 7.60 6.84
C ALA A 157 -3.36 6.63 5.64
N PHE A 158 -2.21 6.16 5.14
CA PHE A 158 -2.18 5.10 4.10
C PHE A 158 -2.81 3.79 4.58
N ILE A 159 -2.60 3.42 5.84
CA ILE A 159 -3.23 2.23 6.45
C ILE A 159 -4.74 2.39 6.55
N MET A 160 -5.23 3.52 7.02
CA MET A 160 -6.66 3.80 7.11
C MET A 160 -7.33 3.85 5.73
N HIS A 161 -6.68 4.48 4.75
CA HIS A 161 -7.12 4.48 3.36
C HIS A 161 -7.23 3.04 2.80
N SER A 162 -6.18 2.25 2.96
CA SER A 162 -6.17 0.86 2.50
C SER A 162 -7.25 0.03 3.18
N LEU A 163 -7.43 0.18 4.49
CA LEU A 163 -8.49 -0.52 5.23
C LEU A 163 -9.88 -0.11 4.72
N ALA A 164 -10.11 1.18 4.46
CA ALA A 164 -11.40 1.65 3.98
C ALA A 164 -11.80 0.98 2.66
N TRP A 165 -10.85 0.91 1.72
CA TRP A 165 -11.06 0.36 0.37
C TRP A 165 -10.88 -1.16 0.26
N LEU A 166 -10.56 -1.83 1.38
CA LEU A 166 -10.43 -3.28 1.42
C LEU A 166 -11.80 -3.96 1.36
N ALA A 167 -11.93 -4.99 0.53
CA ALA A 167 -13.11 -5.85 0.48
C ALA A 167 -13.30 -6.60 1.80
N SER A 168 -14.54 -6.99 2.11
CA SER A 168 -14.86 -7.75 3.33
C SER A 168 -14.10 -9.08 3.42
N ASN A 169 -13.87 -9.73 2.27
CA ASN A 169 -13.06 -10.94 2.12
C ASN A 169 -11.59 -10.63 1.70
N GLY A 170 -11.21 -9.35 1.67
CA GLY A 170 -9.91 -8.88 1.23
C GLY A 170 -8.81 -9.00 2.28
N THR A 171 -7.58 -8.92 1.80
CA THR A 171 -6.37 -8.81 2.64
C THR A 171 -5.49 -7.68 2.13
N ALA A 172 -5.07 -6.80 3.04
CA ALA A 172 -4.05 -5.80 2.75
C ALA A 172 -2.75 -6.18 3.43
N ALA A 173 -1.65 -6.17 2.68
CA ALA A 173 -0.30 -6.40 3.20
C ALA A 173 0.56 -5.16 2.90
N ILE A 174 0.93 -4.43 3.94
CA ILE A 174 1.52 -3.10 3.84
C ILE A 174 2.84 -3.06 4.58
N VAL A 175 3.91 -2.61 3.91
CA VAL A 175 5.20 -2.36 4.57
C VAL A 175 5.08 -1.09 5.41
N CYS A 176 5.55 -1.17 6.64
CA CYS A 176 5.40 -0.10 7.62
C CYS A 176 6.73 0.23 8.30
N PHE A 177 6.89 1.50 8.62
CA PHE A 177 7.92 1.92 9.55
C PHE A 177 7.54 1.51 10.98
N PRO A 178 8.44 0.87 11.75
CA PRO A 178 8.09 0.29 13.07
C PRO A 178 7.63 1.34 14.10
N GLY A 179 7.94 2.62 13.89
CA GLY A 179 7.48 3.71 14.74
C GLY A 179 5.97 3.78 14.93
N ILE A 180 5.19 3.35 13.93
CA ILE A 180 3.72 3.31 14.05
C ILE A 180 3.24 2.38 15.19
N MET A 181 4.05 1.43 15.63
CA MET A 181 3.68 0.46 16.66
C MET A 181 3.74 1.02 18.07
N TYR A 182 4.54 2.07 18.34
CA TYR A 182 4.78 2.55 19.71
C TYR A 182 4.55 4.05 19.95
N ARG A 183 4.44 4.87 18.89
CA ARG A 183 4.23 6.31 19.05
C ARG A 183 2.88 6.59 19.70
N GLY A 184 2.81 7.65 20.53
CA GLY A 184 1.61 8.09 21.22
C GLY A 184 0.71 9.01 20.41
N GLY A 185 -0.22 9.70 21.09
CA GLY A 185 -1.09 10.72 20.48
C GLY A 185 -2.10 10.16 19.49
N ALA A 186 -2.23 10.81 18.34
CA ALA A 186 -3.17 10.39 17.29
C ALA A 186 -2.88 8.99 16.75
N GLU A 187 -1.60 8.64 16.57
CA GLU A 187 -1.19 7.32 16.11
C GLU A 187 -1.63 6.21 17.08
N GLN A 188 -1.56 6.45 18.39
CA GLN A 188 -2.07 5.51 19.40
C GLN A 188 -3.59 5.30 19.29
N LYS A 189 -4.35 6.36 19.03
CA LYS A 189 -5.81 6.28 18.88
C LYS A 189 -6.19 5.47 17.63
N ILE A 190 -5.49 5.69 16.51
CA ILE A 190 -5.70 4.91 15.28
C ILE A 190 -5.35 3.44 15.51
N ARG A 191 -4.20 3.14 16.13
CA ARG A 191 -3.86 1.73 16.48
C ARG A 191 -4.92 1.09 17.35
N LYS A 192 -5.42 1.82 18.36
CA LYS A 192 -6.50 1.32 19.23
C LYS A 192 -7.73 0.99 18.40
N TYR A 193 -8.14 1.86 17.47
CA TYR A 193 -9.24 1.58 16.55
C TYR A 193 -9.02 0.31 15.73
N LEU A 194 -7.84 0.12 15.16
CA LEU A 194 -7.50 -1.06 14.37
C LEU A 194 -7.55 -2.36 15.20
N VAL A 195 -7.06 -2.32 16.44
CA VAL A 195 -7.04 -3.47 17.35
C VAL A 195 -8.44 -3.78 17.88
N ASP A 196 -9.16 -2.78 18.39
CA ASP A 196 -10.49 -2.95 18.98
C ASP A 196 -11.50 -3.52 17.98
N ASN A 197 -11.33 -3.20 16.69
CA ASN A 197 -12.19 -3.72 15.61
C ASN A 197 -11.61 -4.99 14.95
N ASN A 198 -10.56 -5.57 15.50
CA ASN A 198 -9.96 -6.82 15.02
C ASN A 198 -9.50 -6.79 13.55
N PHE A 199 -9.03 -5.65 13.07
CA PHE A 199 -8.58 -5.51 11.67
C PHE A 199 -7.15 -5.99 11.43
N ILE A 200 -6.29 -6.00 12.46
CA ILE A 200 -4.91 -6.48 12.33
C ILE A 200 -4.91 -8.01 12.40
N ASP A 201 -4.46 -8.65 11.33
CA ASP A 201 -4.30 -10.12 11.27
C ASP A 201 -2.97 -10.54 11.86
N CYS A 202 -1.87 -9.96 11.38
CA CYS A 202 -0.55 -10.18 11.95
C CYS A 202 0.40 -9.01 11.65
N ILE A 203 1.49 -8.96 12.41
CA ILE A 203 2.63 -8.07 12.19
C ILE A 203 3.87 -8.94 11.99
N ILE A 204 4.58 -8.74 10.89
CA ILE A 204 5.79 -9.50 10.54
C ILE A 204 6.97 -8.54 10.53
N GLN A 205 7.92 -8.73 11.43
CA GLN A 205 9.16 -7.95 11.42
C GLN A 205 10.07 -8.44 10.31
N LEU A 206 10.61 -7.49 9.54
CA LEU A 206 11.61 -7.76 8.50
C LEU A 206 13.02 -7.51 9.02
N PRO A 207 14.04 -8.16 8.45
CA PRO A 207 15.44 -7.91 8.78
C PRO A 207 15.83 -6.44 8.56
N SER A 208 16.83 -5.95 9.31
CA SER A 208 17.48 -4.68 9.02
C SER A 208 18.27 -4.73 7.71
N ASN A 209 18.55 -3.57 7.12
CA ASN A 209 19.30 -3.43 5.86
C ASN A 209 18.67 -4.14 4.64
N LEU A 210 17.37 -4.42 4.69
CA LEU A 210 16.67 -5.08 3.59
C LEU A 210 16.29 -4.08 2.48
N PHE A 211 15.94 -2.86 2.85
CA PHE A 211 15.57 -1.82 1.90
C PHE A 211 16.74 -0.90 1.57
N PHE A 212 16.84 -0.53 0.30
CA PHE A 212 17.88 0.39 -0.15
C PHE A 212 17.76 1.75 0.55
N GLY A 213 18.90 2.30 0.98
CA GLY A 213 18.96 3.63 1.61
C GLY A 213 18.53 3.70 3.08
N THR A 214 18.12 2.59 3.71
CA THR A 214 17.82 2.55 5.15
C THR A 214 18.37 1.30 5.83
N SER A 215 18.89 1.49 7.04
CA SER A 215 19.29 0.39 7.92
C SER A 215 18.18 -0.07 8.87
N ILE A 216 17.02 0.58 8.82
CA ILE A 216 15.92 0.34 9.76
C ILE A 216 15.23 -0.99 9.43
N ALA A 217 15.03 -1.83 10.44
CA ALA A 217 14.17 -2.99 10.33
C ALA A 217 12.71 -2.52 10.19
N THR A 218 12.12 -2.73 9.03
CA THR A 218 10.71 -2.45 8.76
C THR A 218 9.82 -3.61 9.21
N CYS A 219 8.52 -3.47 9.08
CA CYS A 219 7.58 -4.57 9.33
C CYS A 219 6.49 -4.58 8.26
N ILE A 220 5.81 -5.71 8.13
CA ILE A 220 4.60 -5.83 7.32
C ILE A 220 3.41 -5.89 8.28
N MET A 221 2.42 -5.03 8.07
CA MET A 221 1.11 -5.12 8.70
C MET A 221 0.15 -5.80 7.74
N VAL A 222 -0.47 -6.88 8.19
CA VAL A 222 -1.52 -7.58 7.44
C VAL A 222 -2.86 -7.21 8.05
N LEU A 223 -3.77 -6.69 7.20
CA LEU A 223 -5.12 -6.28 7.59
C LEU A 223 -6.16 -7.16 6.92
N LYS A 224 -7.24 -7.47 7.66
CA LYS A 224 -8.44 -8.16 7.17
C LYS A 224 -9.68 -7.59 7.83
N LYS A 225 -10.79 -7.47 7.07
CA LYS A 225 -12.09 -7.05 7.62
C LYS A 225 -12.95 -8.21 8.12
N GLY A 226 -12.92 -9.32 7.44
CA GLY A 226 -13.85 -10.46 7.65
C GLY A 226 -13.32 -11.55 8.59
N LYS A 227 -12.56 -11.19 9.64
CA LYS A 227 -12.12 -12.18 10.63
C LYS A 227 -13.26 -12.61 11.53
N THR A 228 -13.40 -13.93 11.72
CA THR A 228 -14.44 -14.54 12.56
C THR A 228 -13.95 -14.90 13.96
N ASP A 229 -12.64 -14.89 14.18
CA ASP A 229 -11.98 -15.19 15.45
C ASP A 229 -11.16 -13.97 15.95
N ASN A 230 -11.17 -13.80 17.25
CA ASN A 230 -10.42 -12.72 17.94
C ASN A 230 -8.99 -13.18 18.32
N LYS A 231 -8.29 -13.82 17.41
CA LYS A 231 -6.91 -14.26 17.64
C LYS A 231 -5.91 -13.28 17.06
#